data_ced29c0ac16611be135c9b9abc3cbfb2
#
_entry.id   ced29c0ac16611be135c9b9abc3cbfb2
#
_cell.length_a   1.000
_cell.length_b   1.000
_cell.length_c   1.000
_cell.angle_alpha   90.00
_cell.angle_beta   90.00
_cell.angle_gamma   90.00
#
_symmetry.space_group_name_H-M   'P 1'
#
loop_
_entity.id
_entity.type
_entity.pdbx_description
1 polymer ?
#
loop_
_entity_poly.entity_id
_entity_poly.type
_entity_poly.pdbx_seq_one_letter_code
_entity_poly.pdbx_strand_id
1 'polypeptide(L)'
;MGTTLVIGTIIGNKLFVANIGDSRLYIVGSTEPIRQITRDHSLVDEMVRMGEINADEARVHPDKNIITRAVGAAEHVEADFFEVELSDDDKILLCTDGLTNMVRDEEILDIIRKNDNIEDAASQLVGMANANGGRDNITVMIIKPF
;
A
#
# COMPACT_ATOMS: atom_id res chain seq x y z
N MET A 1 -3.27 -18.58 -12.92
CA MET A 1 -3.69 -17.18 -12.74
C MET A 1 -3.71 -16.85 -11.27
N GLY A 2 -3.24 -15.68 -10.87
CA GLY A 2 -3.24 -15.25 -9.48
C GLY A 2 -3.54 -13.76 -9.33
N THR A 3 -3.95 -13.35 -8.13
CA THR A 3 -4.19 -11.94 -7.83
C THR A 3 -3.76 -11.63 -6.40
N THR A 4 -3.46 -10.37 -6.15
CA THR A 4 -3.30 -9.84 -4.78
C THR A 4 -4.67 -9.56 -4.17
N LEU A 5 -4.73 -9.50 -2.85
CA LEU A 5 -5.94 -9.12 -2.13
C LEU A 5 -5.57 -8.37 -0.87
N VAL A 6 -6.16 -7.20 -0.67
CA VAL A 6 -6.07 -6.45 0.57
C VAL A 6 -7.48 -6.03 0.99
N ILE A 7 -7.81 -6.31 2.24
CA ILE A 7 -9.14 -6.04 2.81
C ILE A 7 -8.98 -5.24 4.09
N GLY A 8 -9.79 -4.20 4.24
CA GLY A 8 -9.92 -3.45 5.49
C GLY A 8 -11.36 -3.48 5.99
N THR A 9 -11.56 -3.81 7.25
CA THR A 9 -12.86 -3.78 7.92
C THR A 9 -12.79 -2.87 9.13
N ILE A 10 -13.69 -1.91 9.20
CA ILE A 10 -13.76 -0.94 10.30
C ILE A 10 -14.90 -1.32 11.23
N ILE A 11 -14.60 -1.53 12.50
CA ILE A 11 -15.57 -1.79 13.56
C ILE A 11 -15.28 -0.81 14.70
N GLY A 12 -16.18 0.15 14.90
CA GLY A 12 -15.95 1.24 15.86
C GLY A 12 -14.74 2.08 15.45
N ASN A 13 -13.72 2.13 16.29
CA ASN A 13 -12.45 2.83 16.02
C ASN A 13 -11.30 1.88 15.64
N LYS A 14 -11.61 0.62 15.36
CA LYS A 14 -10.60 -0.36 15.00
C LYS A 14 -10.68 -0.73 13.53
N LEU A 15 -9.50 -0.86 12.91
CA LEU A 15 -9.32 -1.34 11.55
C LEU A 15 -8.71 -2.74 11.61
N PHE A 16 -9.38 -3.70 10.99
CA PHE A 16 -8.88 -5.06 10.80
C PHE A 16 -8.46 -5.22 9.35
N VAL A 17 -7.26 -5.70 9.11
CA VAL A 17 -6.68 -5.80 7.77
C VAL A 17 -6.28 -7.24 7.47
N ALA A 18 -6.61 -7.71 6.27
CA ALA A 18 -6.11 -8.96 5.72
C ALA A 18 -5.35 -8.66 4.43
N ASN A 19 -4.20 -9.31 4.23
CA ASN A 19 -3.35 -9.07 3.08
C ASN A 19 -2.76 -10.35 2.50
N ILE A 20 -2.83 -10.44 1.16
CA ILE A 20 -2.13 -11.45 0.35
C ILE A 20 -1.53 -10.72 -0.85
N GLY A 21 -0.21 -10.67 -0.94
CA GLY A 21 0.51 -10.03 -2.04
C GLY A 21 1.19 -8.73 -1.66
N ASP A 22 1.46 -7.90 -2.67
CA ASP A 22 2.19 -6.64 -2.55
C ASP A 22 1.34 -5.38 -2.76
N SER A 23 0.03 -5.52 -2.87
CA SER A 23 -0.88 -4.39 -2.70
C SER A 23 -0.83 -3.95 -1.25
N ARG A 24 -1.01 -2.66 -0.97
CA ARG A 24 -0.75 -2.09 0.35
C ARG A 24 -1.94 -1.38 0.94
N LEU A 25 -1.96 -1.34 2.26
CA LEU A 25 -2.83 -0.48 3.05
C LEU A 25 -1.98 0.41 3.95
N TYR A 26 -2.20 1.72 3.85
CA TYR A 26 -1.55 2.74 4.66
C TYR A 26 -2.56 3.47 5.54
N ILE A 27 -2.09 3.97 6.67
CA ILE A 27 -2.80 4.97 7.47
C ILE A 27 -2.05 6.30 7.38
N VAL A 28 -2.78 7.35 7.07
CA VAL A 28 -2.27 8.72 6.98
C VAL A 28 -2.98 9.58 8.01
N GLY A 29 -2.29 9.87 9.09
CA GLY A 29 -2.76 10.79 10.13
C GLY A 29 -2.43 12.24 9.81
N SER A 30 -2.88 13.16 10.66
CA SER A 30 -2.68 14.60 10.47
C SER A 30 -1.26 15.04 10.78
N THR A 31 -0.58 14.40 11.72
CA THR A 31 0.75 14.83 12.23
C THR A 31 1.82 13.73 12.18
N GLU A 32 1.41 12.48 12.21
CA GLU A 32 2.32 11.33 12.23
C GLU A 32 2.85 11.01 10.84
N PRO A 33 4.03 10.37 10.72
CA PRO A 33 4.47 9.83 9.44
C PRO A 33 3.47 8.84 8.84
N ILE A 34 3.50 8.68 7.53
CA ILE A 34 2.70 7.64 6.88
C ILE A 34 3.07 6.26 7.43
N ARG A 35 2.07 5.42 7.68
CA ARG A 35 2.28 4.07 8.21
C ARG A 35 1.78 3.04 7.21
N GLN A 36 2.67 2.22 6.70
CA GLN A 36 2.30 1.02 5.97
C GLN A 36 1.89 -0.06 6.97
N ILE A 37 0.63 -0.45 6.97
CA ILE A 37 0.11 -1.47 7.89
C ILE A 37 0.39 -2.86 7.37
N THR A 38 0.21 -3.07 6.08
CA THR A 38 0.50 -4.34 5.42
C THR A 38 1.98 -4.55 5.22
N ARG A 39 2.35 -5.80 5.02
CA ARG A 39 3.71 -6.23 4.72
C ARG A 39 3.71 -6.88 3.35
N ASP A 40 4.58 -6.42 2.46
CA ASP A 40 4.63 -6.95 1.09
C ASP A 40 5.03 -8.43 1.08
N HIS A 41 4.27 -9.24 0.38
CA HIS A 41 4.68 -10.59 0.03
C HIS A 41 5.43 -10.53 -1.29
N SER A 42 6.69 -10.12 -1.23
CA SER A 42 7.57 -9.95 -2.39
C SER A 42 8.97 -10.45 -2.08
N LEU A 43 9.68 -10.83 -3.14
CA LEU A 43 11.07 -11.28 -3.01
C LEU A 43 11.96 -10.20 -2.42
N VAL A 44 11.83 -8.95 -2.92
CA VAL A 44 12.68 -7.83 -2.45
C VAL A 44 12.38 -7.45 -1.00
N ASP A 45 11.14 -7.57 -0.54
CA ASP A 45 10.81 -7.32 0.87
C ASP A 45 11.46 -8.38 1.78
N GLU A 46 11.49 -9.63 1.36
CA GLU A 46 12.20 -10.68 2.09
C GLU A 46 13.70 -10.40 2.15
N MET A 47 14.31 -9.92 1.05
CA MET A 47 15.72 -9.55 1.01
C MET A 47 16.05 -8.38 1.94
N VAL A 48 15.17 -7.37 2.00
CA VAL A 48 15.32 -6.25 2.95
C VAL A 48 15.29 -6.74 4.39
N ARG A 49 14.36 -7.62 4.72
CA ARG A 49 14.24 -8.17 6.08
C ARG A 49 15.39 -9.05 6.51
N MET A 50 16.00 -9.76 5.57
CA MET A 50 17.19 -10.57 5.82
C MET A 50 18.47 -9.73 5.87
N GLY A 51 18.38 -8.43 5.60
CA GLY A 51 19.52 -7.52 5.61
C GLY A 51 20.39 -7.59 4.36
N GLU A 52 19.93 -8.24 3.31
CA GLU A 52 20.68 -8.39 2.05
C GLU A 52 20.72 -7.11 1.23
N ILE A 53 19.63 -6.34 1.26
CA ILE A 53 19.49 -5.04 0.58
C ILE A 53 18.74 -4.06 1.49
N ASN A 54 18.84 -2.75 1.19
CA ASN A 54 18.05 -1.73 1.85
C ASN A 54 16.79 -1.39 1.04
N ALA A 55 15.91 -0.54 1.60
CA ALA A 55 14.64 -0.17 0.96
C ALA A 55 14.83 0.55 -0.39
N ASP A 56 15.85 1.42 -0.51
CA ASP A 56 16.14 2.12 -1.75
C ASP A 56 16.63 1.17 -2.84
N GLU A 57 17.46 0.19 -2.47
CA GLU A 57 17.91 -0.85 -3.39
C GLU A 57 16.76 -1.74 -3.85
N ALA A 58 15.81 -2.05 -2.96
CA ALA A 58 14.62 -2.82 -3.31
C ALA A 58 13.77 -2.10 -4.36
N ARG A 59 13.67 -0.78 -4.29
CA ARG A 59 12.88 0.02 -5.24
C ARG A 59 13.35 -0.10 -6.68
N VAL A 60 14.64 -0.27 -6.91
CA VAL A 60 15.27 -0.34 -8.24
C VAL A 60 15.74 -1.74 -8.61
N HIS A 61 15.47 -2.73 -7.75
CA HIS A 61 15.90 -4.10 -7.96
C HIS A 61 15.22 -4.69 -9.22
N PRO A 62 15.94 -5.47 -10.04
CA PRO A 62 15.37 -6.10 -11.24
C PRO A 62 14.19 -7.03 -10.94
N ASP A 63 14.16 -7.64 -9.74
CA ASP A 63 13.12 -8.59 -9.32
C ASP A 63 12.05 -7.97 -8.40
N LYS A 64 11.93 -6.64 -8.38
CA LYS A 64 11.00 -5.93 -7.50
C LYS A 64 9.53 -6.29 -7.71
N ASN A 65 9.16 -6.86 -8.85
CA ASN A 65 7.78 -7.22 -9.19
C ASN A 65 7.46 -8.71 -8.92
N ILE A 66 8.41 -9.47 -8.35
CA ILE A 66 8.18 -10.87 -8.02
C ILE A 66 7.44 -10.95 -6.69
N ILE A 67 6.20 -11.43 -6.72
CA ILE A 67 5.39 -11.67 -5.53
C ILE A 67 5.58 -13.11 -5.04
N THR A 68 5.53 -13.29 -3.72
CA THR A 68 5.73 -14.59 -3.07
C THR A 68 4.42 -15.23 -2.61
N ARG A 69 3.32 -14.49 -2.58
CA ARG A 69 1.98 -14.98 -2.29
C ARG A 69 0.95 -14.31 -3.19
N ALA A 70 0.03 -15.12 -3.72
CA ALA A 70 -1.10 -14.65 -4.53
C ALA A 70 -2.27 -15.61 -4.38
N VAL A 71 -3.49 -15.08 -4.43
CA VAL A 71 -4.71 -15.88 -4.46
C VAL A 71 -4.79 -16.58 -5.81
N GLY A 72 -4.96 -17.90 -5.79
CA GLY A 72 -5.10 -18.70 -7.02
C GLY A 72 -3.81 -19.25 -7.60
N ALA A 73 -2.63 -18.83 -7.09
CA ALA A 73 -1.34 -19.33 -7.55
C ALA A 73 -1.01 -20.72 -7.01
N ALA A 74 -1.60 -21.08 -5.86
CA ALA A 74 -1.46 -22.39 -5.22
C ALA A 74 -2.81 -22.82 -4.66
N GLU A 75 -2.92 -24.11 -4.29
CA GLU A 75 -4.15 -24.65 -3.72
C GLU A 75 -4.53 -23.99 -2.38
N HIS A 76 -3.52 -23.63 -1.58
CA HIS A 76 -3.67 -22.94 -0.32
C HIS A 76 -2.77 -21.70 -0.27
N VAL A 77 -3.24 -20.64 0.39
CA VAL A 77 -2.46 -19.42 0.64
C VAL A 77 -2.77 -18.90 2.04
N GLU A 78 -1.76 -18.40 2.72
CA GLU A 78 -1.94 -17.76 4.03
C GLU A 78 -2.01 -16.25 3.88
N ALA A 79 -3.04 -15.64 4.48
CA ALA A 79 -3.15 -14.20 4.62
C ALA A 79 -2.43 -13.74 5.89
N ASP A 80 -1.88 -12.54 5.85
CA ASP A 80 -1.45 -11.85 7.07
C ASP A 80 -2.60 -11.00 7.58
N PHE A 81 -2.75 -10.91 8.91
CA PHE A 81 -3.80 -10.14 9.57
C PHE A 81 -3.19 -9.09 10.49
N PHE A 82 -3.78 -7.90 10.49
CA PHE A 82 -3.35 -6.78 11.32
C PHE A 82 -4.56 -6.14 11.98
N GLU A 83 -4.36 -5.56 13.16
CA GLU A 83 -5.36 -4.79 13.89
C GLU A 83 -4.76 -3.45 14.30
N VAL A 84 -5.44 -2.36 14.00
CA VAL A 84 -4.95 -0.99 14.28
C VAL A 84 -6.08 -0.16 14.83
N GLU A 85 -5.81 0.65 15.86
CA GLU A 85 -6.73 1.69 16.31
C GLU A 85 -6.65 2.91 15.40
N LEU A 86 -7.81 3.43 15.02
CA LEU A 86 -7.94 4.63 14.21
C LEU A 86 -8.19 5.85 15.08
N SER A 87 -7.55 6.95 14.72
CA SER A 87 -7.84 8.28 15.27
C SER A 87 -8.83 9.03 14.36
N ASP A 88 -9.49 10.07 14.88
CA ASP A 88 -10.53 10.78 14.16
C ASP A 88 -10.05 11.41 12.83
N ASP A 89 -8.77 11.78 12.77
CA ASP A 89 -8.19 12.43 11.60
C ASP A 89 -7.57 11.45 10.59
N ASP A 90 -7.56 10.16 10.91
CA ASP A 90 -6.91 9.17 10.07
C ASP A 90 -7.65 8.98 8.74
N LYS A 91 -6.88 8.91 7.67
CA LYS A 91 -7.33 8.47 6.36
C LYS A 91 -6.67 7.14 6.05
N ILE A 92 -7.37 6.30 5.30
CA ILE A 92 -6.88 4.98 4.91
C ILE A 92 -6.66 4.99 3.40
N LEU A 93 -5.49 4.53 2.97
CA LEU A 93 -5.17 4.36 1.56
C LEU A 93 -4.96 2.88 1.27
N LEU A 94 -5.71 2.36 0.30
CA LEU A 94 -5.44 1.06 -0.30
C LEU A 94 -4.97 1.29 -1.73
N CYS A 95 -3.90 0.62 -2.14
CA CYS A 95 -3.37 0.79 -3.48
C CYS A 95 -2.63 -0.45 -3.98
N THR A 96 -2.51 -0.53 -5.30
CA THR A 96 -1.68 -1.52 -5.97
C THR A 96 -0.25 -1.02 -6.13
N ASP A 97 0.66 -1.90 -6.50
CA ASP A 97 2.08 -1.58 -6.72
C ASP A 97 2.30 -0.61 -7.89
N GLY A 98 1.32 -0.47 -8.79
CA GLY A 98 1.34 0.55 -9.85
C GLY A 98 1.46 1.97 -9.30
N LEU A 99 0.97 2.23 -8.09
CA LEU A 99 1.19 3.50 -7.39
C LEU A 99 2.56 3.52 -6.71
N THR A 100 2.83 2.57 -5.84
CA THR A 100 3.99 2.61 -4.94
C THR A 100 5.33 2.41 -5.64
N ASN A 101 5.35 1.78 -6.79
CA ASN A 101 6.54 1.73 -7.64
C ASN A 101 6.88 3.07 -8.29
N MET A 102 5.90 3.94 -8.47
CA MET A 102 6.06 5.23 -9.17
C MET A 102 6.08 6.44 -8.23
N VAL A 103 5.49 6.33 -7.04
CA VAL A 103 5.35 7.42 -6.07
C VAL A 103 5.89 6.96 -4.71
N ARG A 104 6.76 7.75 -4.12
CA ARG A 104 7.34 7.43 -2.81
C ARG A 104 6.35 7.72 -1.68
N ASP A 105 6.54 7.07 -0.55
CA ASP A 105 5.67 7.22 0.63
C ASP A 105 5.54 8.68 1.08
N GLU A 106 6.63 9.44 1.08
CA GLU A 106 6.64 10.86 1.47
C GLU A 106 5.80 11.71 0.52
N GLU A 107 5.82 11.41 -0.77
CA GLU A 107 5.01 12.09 -1.78
C GLU A 107 3.52 11.74 -1.64
N ILE A 108 3.22 10.48 -1.33
CA ILE A 108 1.85 10.02 -1.04
C ILE A 108 1.30 10.78 0.17
N LEU A 109 2.09 10.87 1.23
CA LEU A 109 1.73 11.59 2.46
C LEU A 109 1.40 13.06 2.17
N ASP A 110 2.26 13.75 1.43
CA ASP A 110 2.08 15.16 1.08
C ASP A 110 0.81 15.39 0.28
N ILE A 111 0.53 14.54 -0.69
CA ILE A 111 -0.66 14.67 -1.54
C ILE A 111 -1.93 14.49 -0.71
N ILE A 112 -1.97 13.47 0.14
CA ILE A 112 -3.16 13.20 0.95
C ILE A 112 -3.39 14.29 1.99
N ARG A 113 -2.34 14.81 2.62
CA ARG A 113 -2.45 15.86 3.63
C ARG A 113 -2.85 17.21 3.05
N LYS A 114 -2.37 17.54 1.87
CA LYS A 114 -2.62 18.83 1.26
C LYS A 114 -4.00 18.95 0.59
N ASN A 115 -4.71 17.85 0.42
CA ASN A 115 -6.04 17.82 -0.17
C ASN A 115 -7.08 17.43 0.89
N ASP A 116 -7.99 18.34 1.21
CA ASP A 116 -9.11 18.03 2.10
C ASP A 116 -10.12 17.08 1.44
N ASN A 117 -10.23 17.16 0.12
CA ASN A 117 -11.10 16.30 -0.66
C ASN A 117 -10.35 15.04 -1.06
N ILE A 118 -10.86 13.87 -0.63
CA ILE A 118 -10.21 12.59 -0.91
C ILE A 118 -10.27 12.18 -2.40
N GLU A 119 -11.27 12.64 -3.15
CA GLU A 119 -11.36 12.40 -4.59
C GLU A 119 -10.22 13.13 -5.32
N ASP A 120 -9.96 14.37 -4.96
CA ASP A 120 -8.85 15.15 -5.51
C ASP A 120 -7.50 14.51 -5.18
N ALA A 121 -7.33 14.06 -3.94
CA ALA A 121 -6.12 13.36 -3.52
C ALA A 121 -5.89 12.08 -4.33
N ALA A 122 -6.93 11.26 -4.50
CA ALA A 122 -6.85 10.04 -5.30
C ALA A 122 -6.49 10.33 -6.76
N SER A 123 -7.13 11.33 -7.36
CA SER A 123 -6.83 11.75 -8.73
C SER A 123 -5.40 12.24 -8.90
N GLN A 124 -4.88 12.99 -7.94
CA GLN A 124 -3.49 13.47 -7.97
C GLN A 124 -2.48 12.35 -7.81
N LEU A 125 -2.77 11.36 -6.98
CA LEU A 125 -1.91 10.18 -6.83
C LEU A 125 -1.79 9.40 -8.14
N VAL A 126 -2.91 9.12 -8.79
CA VAL A 126 -2.93 8.45 -10.10
C VAL A 126 -2.21 9.29 -11.15
N GLY A 127 -2.47 10.60 -11.18
CA GLY A 127 -1.80 11.53 -12.10
C GLY A 127 -0.28 11.54 -11.91
N MET A 128 0.21 11.57 -10.69
CA MET A 128 1.65 11.53 -10.39
C MET A 128 2.27 10.19 -10.83
N ALA A 129 1.63 9.07 -10.55
CA ALA A 129 2.12 7.78 -10.98
C ALA A 129 2.23 7.67 -12.49
N ASN A 130 1.24 8.18 -13.23
CA ASN A 130 1.27 8.25 -14.69
C ASN A 130 2.37 9.19 -15.21
N ALA A 131 2.54 10.35 -14.59
CA ALA A 131 3.60 11.30 -14.95
C ALA A 131 5.01 10.73 -14.71
N ASN A 132 5.15 9.87 -13.71
CA ASN A 132 6.42 9.20 -13.38
C ASN A 132 6.69 7.93 -14.21
N GLY A 133 5.84 7.62 -15.17
CA GLY A 133 6.05 6.53 -16.11
C GLY A 133 4.85 5.65 -16.39
N GLY A 134 3.93 5.51 -15.44
CA GLY A 134 2.69 4.74 -15.62
C GLY A 134 2.92 3.31 -16.13
N ARG A 135 3.84 2.57 -15.52
CA ARG A 135 4.32 1.30 -16.06
C ARG A 135 3.40 0.12 -15.82
N ASP A 136 2.38 0.30 -14.99
CA ASP A 136 1.43 -0.75 -14.61
C ASP A 136 0.05 -0.13 -14.40
N ASN A 137 -0.95 -0.98 -14.24
CA ASN A 137 -2.28 -0.57 -13.83
C ASN A 137 -2.22 0.03 -12.42
N ILE A 138 -2.95 1.12 -12.21
CA ILE A 138 -2.95 1.87 -10.95
C ILE A 138 -4.35 1.84 -10.38
N THR A 139 -4.49 1.30 -9.16
CA THR A 139 -5.73 1.38 -8.40
C THR A 139 -5.43 2.04 -7.07
N VAL A 140 -6.23 3.04 -6.73
CA VAL A 140 -6.13 3.83 -5.51
C VAL A 140 -7.51 3.96 -4.90
N MET A 141 -7.62 3.70 -3.59
CA MET A 141 -8.83 3.92 -2.82
C MET A 141 -8.46 4.68 -1.54
N ILE A 142 -9.09 5.81 -1.30
CA ILE A 142 -8.89 6.60 -0.08
C ILE A 142 -10.21 6.62 0.70
N ILE A 143 -10.11 6.33 2.00
CA ILE A 143 -11.24 6.30 2.92
C ILE A 143 -11.01 7.30 4.03
N LYS A 144 -12.03 8.10 4.30
CA LYS A 144 -12.10 8.97 5.48
C LYS A 144 -13.18 8.40 6.40
N PRO A 145 -12.79 7.60 7.43
CA PRO A 145 -13.76 6.84 8.22
C PRO A 145 -14.66 7.69 9.12
N PHE A 146 -14.19 8.88 9.51
CA PHE A 146 -14.91 9.73 10.49
C PHE A 146 -15.17 11.15 10.02
#